data_f05671a59af3267f96c1a5fff1445ae5
#
_entry.id   f05671a59af3267f96c1a5fff1445ae5
#
_cell.length_a   1.000
_cell.length_b   1.000
_cell.length_c   1.000
_cell.angle_alpha   90.00
_cell.angle_beta   90.00
_cell.angle_gamma   90.00
#
_symmetry.space_group_name_H-M   'P 1'
#
loop_
_entity.id
_entity.type
_entity.pdbx_description
1 polymer ?
#
loop_
_entity_poly.entity_id
_entity_poly.type
_entity_poly.pdbx_seq_one_letter_code
_entity_poly.pdbx_strand_id
1 'polypeptide(L)'
;MRAALFHGAGDVRIEAAADPGTPGPGEVLISPSMAAICGTDASEYAHGPHMIPLHERHPGSGHVGPLILGHEFVGRVEALGDGVEDLSVGDRVVSGAGVSCGECAWCAAGRTNLCASYYTLGLSAPGGLADQVLSPARICVPVPDEVNDVGAAMAQPLAVAIHALDRGGVAPGLTVAVLGIGGIGGFLIGAASTRSPQSLLAVDVDPNKLALASALGATDAIDARTDDVVAAILEATEGEGADVVIEASGVKSNPSTAIHATKRGGRVVIVGLQADPPPVDIFDAALREVDLIATVAHICDSNLPESLDVLAKTELAGEVLGEVVPMTRLVEDAIAPLAEGRAPGKMVVEVAA
;
A
#
# COMPACT_ATOMS: atom_id res chain seq x y z
N MET A 1 14.67 23.37 -3.46
CA MET A 1 14.25 22.23 -4.30
C MET A 1 12.78 22.39 -4.72
N ARG A 2 12.34 21.70 -5.77
CA ARG A 2 10.94 21.63 -6.19
C ARG A 2 10.26 20.50 -5.39
N ALA A 3 9.00 20.70 -4.96
CA ALA A 3 8.26 19.69 -4.19
C ALA A 3 6.74 19.84 -4.38
N ALA A 4 6.00 18.76 -4.16
CA ALA A 4 4.54 18.73 -4.08
C ALA A 4 4.09 18.89 -2.63
N LEU A 5 3.59 20.07 -2.26
CA LEU A 5 3.14 20.38 -0.91
C LEU A 5 1.62 20.33 -0.79
N PHE A 6 1.17 19.62 0.22
CA PHE A 6 -0.22 19.64 0.67
C PHE A 6 -0.46 20.78 1.65
N HIS A 7 -1.36 21.70 1.31
CA HIS A 7 -1.76 22.85 2.13
C HIS A 7 -3.16 22.67 2.77
N GLY A 8 -3.90 21.67 2.33
CA GLY A 8 -5.24 21.35 2.78
C GLY A 8 -6.06 20.64 1.69
N ALA A 9 -7.31 20.32 2.00
CA ALA A 9 -8.20 19.70 1.03
C ALA A 9 -8.35 20.55 -0.24
N GLY A 10 -8.17 19.93 -1.41
CA GLY A 10 -8.17 20.59 -2.71
C GLY A 10 -6.95 21.45 -3.01
N ASP A 11 -5.96 21.51 -2.13
CA ASP A 11 -4.83 22.41 -2.26
C ASP A 11 -3.49 21.66 -2.15
N VAL A 12 -3.04 21.09 -3.27
CA VAL A 12 -1.70 20.54 -3.48
C VAL A 12 -1.00 21.37 -4.53
N ARG A 13 0.21 21.85 -4.23
CA ARG A 13 0.97 22.76 -5.09
C ARG A 13 2.35 22.22 -5.38
N ILE A 14 2.77 22.35 -6.65
CA ILE A 14 4.17 22.14 -7.04
C ILE A 14 4.88 23.48 -6.87
N GLU A 15 5.70 23.61 -5.85
CA GLU A 15 6.36 24.87 -5.50
C GLU A 15 7.77 24.66 -4.95
N ALA A 16 8.47 25.77 -4.71
CA ALA A 16 9.78 25.74 -4.09
C ALA A 16 9.68 25.45 -2.59
N ALA A 17 10.36 24.41 -2.16
CA ALA A 17 10.53 24.02 -0.75
C ALA A 17 11.99 24.20 -0.33
N ALA A 18 12.24 24.27 0.98
CA ALA A 18 13.58 24.22 1.53
C ALA A 18 14.25 22.87 1.19
N ASP A 19 15.54 22.89 0.94
CA ASP A 19 16.29 21.64 0.78
C ASP A 19 16.33 20.87 2.10
N PRO A 20 16.28 19.53 2.08
CA PRO A 20 16.22 18.72 3.31
C PRO A 20 17.51 18.78 4.12
N GLY A 21 18.61 19.29 3.54
CA GLY A 21 19.93 19.37 4.17
C GLY A 21 20.75 18.09 4.01
N THR A 22 21.81 17.99 4.83
CA THR A 22 22.69 16.81 4.83
C THR A 22 22.10 15.72 5.71
N PRO A 23 22.25 14.42 5.31
CA PRO A 23 21.75 13.31 6.10
C PRO A 23 22.45 13.23 7.47
N GLY A 24 21.65 13.04 8.51
CA GLY A 24 22.13 12.75 9.86
C GLY A 24 22.62 11.30 10.02
N PRO A 25 23.09 10.90 11.22
CA PRO A 25 23.52 9.53 11.47
C PRO A 25 22.40 8.51 11.17
N GLY A 26 22.73 7.48 10.36
CA GLY A 26 21.80 6.45 9.93
C GLY A 26 20.77 6.88 8.89
N GLU A 27 20.91 8.07 8.30
CA GLU A 27 20.04 8.57 7.22
C GLU A 27 20.75 8.56 5.88
N VAL A 28 19.97 8.59 4.82
CA VAL A 28 20.43 8.80 3.44
C VAL A 28 19.65 9.94 2.79
N LEU A 29 20.32 10.69 1.93
CA LEU A 29 19.68 11.64 1.02
C LEU A 29 19.40 10.90 -0.29
N ILE A 30 18.15 10.92 -0.73
CA ILE A 30 17.70 10.27 -1.96
C ILE A 30 17.18 11.33 -2.92
N SER A 31 17.55 11.20 -4.21
CA SER A 31 16.92 11.90 -5.33
C SER A 31 15.86 10.97 -5.94
N PRO A 32 14.56 11.18 -5.69
CA PRO A 32 13.49 10.36 -6.24
C PRO A 32 13.42 10.48 -7.76
N SER A 33 13.31 9.34 -8.45
CA SER A 33 13.06 9.29 -9.90
C SER A 33 11.58 9.11 -10.21
N MET A 34 10.92 8.18 -9.50
CA MET A 34 9.50 7.87 -9.65
C MET A 34 8.83 7.79 -8.29
N ALA A 35 7.56 8.21 -8.23
CA ALA A 35 6.69 8.03 -7.07
C ALA A 35 5.31 7.56 -7.50
N ALA A 36 4.77 6.53 -6.85
CA ALA A 36 3.40 6.10 -7.09
C ALA A 36 2.42 6.85 -6.17
N ILE A 37 1.17 6.98 -6.60
CA ILE A 37 0.13 7.69 -5.86
C ILE A 37 -0.81 6.71 -5.18
N CYS A 38 -1.00 6.92 -3.88
CA CYS A 38 -1.86 6.12 -3.03
C CYS A 38 -3.29 6.65 -2.96
N GLY A 39 -4.24 5.77 -2.64
CA GLY A 39 -5.59 6.18 -2.25
C GLY A 39 -5.60 7.11 -1.03
N THR A 40 -4.59 7.02 -0.16
CA THR A 40 -4.44 7.94 0.97
C THR A 40 -4.12 9.36 0.52
N ASP A 41 -3.24 9.55 -0.48
CA ASP A 41 -2.95 10.89 -1.04
C ASP A 41 -4.22 11.50 -1.66
N ALA A 42 -5.01 10.68 -2.36
CA ALA A 42 -6.28 11.08 -2.94
C ALA A 42 -7.34 11.44 -1.87
N SER A 43 -7.41 10.68 -0.77
CA SER A 43 -8.29 10.95 0.35
C SER A 43 -7.90 12.23 1.10
N GLU A 44 -6.61 12.44 1.35
CA GLU A 44 -6.09 13.70 1.92
C GLU A 44 -6.42 14.88 1.03
N TYR A 45 -6.23 14.75 -0.29
CA TYR A 45 -6.57 15.79 -1.24
C TYR A 45 -8.08 16.10 -1.25
N ALA A 46 -8.94 15.09 -1.23
CA ALA A 46 -10.38 15.29 -1.32
C ALA A 46 -11.02 15.81 -0.02
N HIS A 47 -10.56 15.31 1.13
CA HIS A 47 -11.27 15.47 2.41
C HIS A 47 -10.34 15.76 3.60
N GLY A 48 -9.01 15.80 3.42
CA GLY A 48 -8.04 15.96 4.49
C GLY A 48 -8.07 17.34 5.18
N PRO A 49 -7.25 17.55 6.20
CA PRO A 49 -6.24 16.61 6.67
C PRO A 49 -6.82 15.50 7.56
N HIS A 50 -6.41 14.24 7.32
CA HIS A 50 -6.72 13.10 8.17
C HIS A 50 -5.47 12.60 8.91
N MET A 51 -4.42 12.29 8.15
CA MET A 51 -3.12 11.80 8.66
C MET A 51 -2.04 12.87 8.61
N ILE A 52 -2.19 13.88 7.73
CA ILE A 52 -1.22 14.95 7.57
C ILE A 52 -1.33 15.94 8.75
N PRO A 53 -0.25 16.18 9.52
CA PRO A 53 -0.26 17.00 10.73
C PRO A 53 -0.23 18.50 10.39
N LEU A 54 -1.24 18.98 9.66
CA LEU A 54 -1.29 20.37 9.15
C LEU A 54 -1.41 21.40 10.27
N HIS A 55 -2.13 21.07 11.36
CA HIS A 55 -2.47 22.01 12.44
C HIS A 55 -1.88 21.62 13.80
N GLU A 56 -1.60 20.34 14.01
CA GLU A 56 -1.07 19.81 15.26
C GLU A 56 0.24 19.06 15.01
N ARG A 57 1.20 19.19 15.94
CA ARG A 57 2.49 18.54 15.82
C ARG A 57 2.34 17.02 15.92
N HIS A 58 2.85 16.29 14.92
CA HIS A 58 2.86 14.83 14.96
C HIS A 58 3.81 14.31 16.06
N PRO A 59 3.37 13.41 16.95
CA PRO A 59 4.16 12.99 18.11
C PRO A 59 5.44 12.21 17.73
N GLY A 60 5.43 11.46 16.65
CA GLY A 60 6.57 10.67 16.18
C GLY A 60 7.57 11.47 15.35
N SER A 61 7.10 12.16 14.32
CA SER A 61 7.97 12.91 13.40
C SER A 61 8.30 14.33 13.87
N GLY A 62 7.48 14.92 14.73
CA GLY A 62 7.59 16.31 15.13
C GLY A 62 7.16 17.33 14.07
N HIS A 63 6.70 16.89 12.89
CA HIS A 63 6.24 17.76 11.82
C HIS A 63 4.92 18.48 12.17
N VAL A 64 4.75 19.70 11.64
CA VAL A 64 3.51 20.46 11.65
C VAL A 64 3.53 21.47 10.49
N GLY A 65 2.40 21.63 9.83
CA GLY A 65 2.26 22.57 8.69
C GLY A 65 2.17 21.86 7.34
N PRO A 66 2.30 22.60 6.23
CA PRO A 66 2.27 22.03 4.89
C PRO A 66 3.30 20.92 4.72
N LEU A 67 2.91 19.83 4.05
CA LEU A 67 3.72 18.61 3.97
C LEU A 67 4.04 18.23 2.53
N ILE A 68 5.29 17.84 2.28
CA ILE A 68 5.71 17.22 1.01
C ILE A 68 5.14 15.80 0.96
N LEU A 69 4.31 15.52 -0.04
CA LEU A 69 3.67 14.22 -0.26
C LEU A 69 4.63 13.15 -0.79
N GLY A 70 4.11 11.92 -0.97
CA GLY A 70 4.78 10.79 -1.62
C GLY A 70 5.41 9.82 -0.63
N HIS A 71 4.74 8.69 -0.42
CA HIS A 71 5.20 7.62 0.47
C HIS A 71 5.51 6.31 -0.28
N GLU A 72 5.40 6.31 -1.59
CA GLU A 72 5.65 5.18 -2.48
C GLU A 72 6.66 5.65 -3.53
N PHE A 73 7.97 5.56 -3.28
CA PHE A 73 8.96 6.12 -4.19
C PHE A 73 10.24 5.29 -4.31
N VAL A 74 10.89 5.46 -5.45
CA VAL A 74 12.21 4.95 -5.77
C VAL A 74 13.11 6.11 -6.17
N GLY A 75 14.40 6.01 -5.86
CA GLY A 75 15.37 7.04 -6.24
C GLY A 75 16.80 6.56 -6.08
N ARG A 76 17.74 7.48 -6.29
CA ARG A 76 19.16 7.22 -6.11
C ARG A 76 19.68 7.89 -4.84
N VAL A 77 20.53 7.17 -4.12
CA VAL A 77 21.26 7.69 -2.97
C VAL A 77 22.28 8.73 -3.44
N GLU A 78 22.15 9.97 -2.96
CA GLU A 78 23.08 11.07 -3.27
C GLU A 78 24.12 11.28 -2.17
N ALA A 79 23.75 11.04 -0.91
CA ALA A 79 24.64 11.16 0.23
C ALA A 79 24.26 10.20 1.35
N LEU A 80 25.25 9.85 2.16
CA LEU A 80 25.10 8.97 3.31
C LEU A 80 25.44 9.74 4.60
N GLY A 81 24.65 9.52 5.63
CA GLY A 81 24.97 9.93 6.99
C GLY A 81 25.91 8.96 7.67
N ASP A 82 26.46 9.38 8.80
CA ASP A 82 27.37 8.54 9.59
C ASP A 82 26.72 7.22 9.99
N GLY A 83 27.48 6.12 9.93
CA GLY A 83 27.03 4.79 10.33
C GLY A 83 26.15 4.05 9.31
N VAL A 84 25.97 4.57 8.11
CA VAL A 84 25.34 3.84 7.00
C VAL A 84 26.40 3.00 6.29
N GLU A 85 26.31 1.67 6.41
CA GLU A 85 27.31 0.71 5.87
C GLU A 85 26.74 -0.16 4.75
N ASP A 86 25.40 -0.36 4.71
CA ASP A 86 24.74 -1.29 3.78
C ASP A 86 24.32 -0.64 2.45
N LEU A 87 24.54 0.67 2.29
CA LEU A 87 24.20 1.43 1.08
C LEU A 87 25.41 2.24 0.61
N SER A 88 25.45 2.55 -0.69
CA SER A 88 26.46 3.36 -1.34
C SER A 88 25.83 4.52 -2.12
N VAL A 89 26.59 5.61 -2.29
CA VAL A 89 26.19 6.70 -3.20
C VAL A 89 26.02 6.15 -4.61
N GLY A 90 24.90 6.45 -5.24
CA GLY A 90 24.53 5.95 -6.56
C GLY A 90 23.62 4.73 -6.53
N ASP A 91 23.48 4.05 -5.39
CA ASP A 91 22.54 2.93 -5.26
C ASP A 91 21.13 3.36 -5.58
N ARG A 92 20.41 2.51 -6.29
CA ARG A 92 19.01 2.66 -6.59
C ARG A 92 18.20 1.97 -5.49
N VAL A 93 17.39 2.74 -4.77
CA VAL A 93 16.67 2.25 -3.58
C VAL A 93 15.19 2.60 -3.62
N VAL A 94 14.35 1.74 -3.06
CA VAL A 94 13.00 2.06 -2.64
C VAL A 94 12.98 2.35 -1.16
N SER A 95 12.11 3.27 -0.73
CA SER A 95 11.84 3.50 0.69
C SER A 95 10.53 2.83 1.09
N GLY A 96 10.52 2.14 2.23
CA GLY A 96 9.30 1.61 2.84
C GLY A 96 8.43 2.70 3.47
N ALA A 97 8.90 3.94 3.49
CA ALA A 97 8.27 5.13 4.05
C ALA A 97 7.89 5.04 5.55
N GLY A 98 7.66 3.85 6.09
CA GLY A 98 7.28 3.61 7.48
C GLY A 98 8.46 3.68 8.44
N VAL A 99 8.54 4.70 9.29
CA VAL A 99 9.64 4.90 10.24
C VAL A 99 9.23 4.49 11.63
N SER A 100 10.01 3.60 12.24
CA SER A 100 9.83 3.09 13.61
C SER A 100 10.99 3.55 14.51
N CYS A 101 10.86 3.49 15.84
CA CYS A 101 11.94 3.88 16.75
C CYS A 101 13.08 2.85 16.84
N GLY A 102 12.82 1.58 16.47
CA GLY A 102 13.80 0.49 16.57
C GLY A 102 13.96 -0.15 17.96
N GLU A 103 13.47 0.45 19.03
CA GLU A 103 13.77 0.05 20.41
C GLU A 103 12.55 -0.37 21.27
N CYS A 104 11.33 0.01 20.88
CA CYS A 104 10.13 -0.35 21.65
C CYS A 104 9.82 -1.85 21.56
N ALA A 105 8.93 -2.33 22.44
CA ALA A 105 8.54 -3.75 22.47
C ALA A 105 8.05 -4.29 21.13
N TRP A 106 7.35 -3.46 20.34
CA TRP A 106 6.88 -3.86 19.02
C TRP A 106 8.03 -3.98 18.02
N CYS A 107 8.98 -3.04 18.03
CA CYS A 107 10.18 -3.11 17.19
C CYS A 107 11.02 -4.33 17.55
N ALA A 108 11.25 -4.57 18.84
CA ALA A 108 11.97 -5.75 19.33
C ALA A 108 11.29 -7.08 18.96
N ALA A 109 9.95 -7.08 18.78
CA ALA A 109 9.17 -8.23 18.33
C ALA A 109 9.08 -8.34 16.79
N GLY A 110 9.83 -7.52 16.02
CA GLY A 110 9.77 -7.49 14.55
C GLY A 110 8.48 -6.89 13.98
N ARG A 111 7.64 -6.29 14.82
CA ARG A 111 6.37 -5.67 14.44
C ARG A 111 6.53 -4.15 14.34
N THR A 112 7.47 -3.69 13.50
CA THR A 112 7.86 -2.28 13.38
C THR A 112 6.71 -1.37 12.94
N ASN A 113 5.76 -1.90 12.19
CA ASN A 113 4.51 -1.23 11.80
C ASN A 113 3.58 -0.87 12.97
N LEU A 114 3.78 -1.45 14.16
CA LEU A 114 3.04 -1.16 15.39
C LEU A 114 3.84 -0.33 16.39
N CYS A 115 4.94 0.28 15.96
CA CYS A 115 5.77 1.14 16.80
C CYS A 115 4.95 2.28 17.40
N ALA A 116 5.11 2.55 18.70
CA ALA A 116 4.39 3.62 19.38
C ALA A 116 4.73 5.03 18.87
N SER A 117 5.94 5.19 18.28
CA SER A 117 6.41 6.42 17.66
C SER A 117 6.42 6.34 16.13
N TYR A 118 5.57 5.48 15.55
CA TYR A 118 5.51 5.28 14.10
C TYR A 118 5.10 6.57 13.37
N TYR A 119 5.78 6.85 12.26
CA TYR A 119 5.37 7.90 11.33
C TYR A 119 5.69 7.48 9.89
N THR A 120 5.09 8.15 8.91
CA THR A 120 5.26 7.82 7.49
C THR A 120 5.79 9.03 6.72
N LEU A 121 6.88 8.84 5.97
CA LEU A 121 7.34 9.81 4.99
C LEU A 121 6.23 10.06 3.97
N GLY A 122 5.96 11.31 3.63
CA GLY A 122 4.90 11.69 2.69
C GLY A 122 3.49 11.77 3.30
N LEU A 123 3.30 11.38 4.59
CA LEU A 123 2.02 11.53 5.31
C LEU A 123 2.17 12.25 6.65
N SER A 124 3.27 12.05 7.36
CA SER A 124 3.51 12.71 8.65
C SER A 124 4.94 13.25 8.81
N ALA A 125 5.74 13.10 7.78
CA ALA A 125 7.05 13.73 7.58
C ALA A 125 7.25 13.94 6.07
N PRO A 126 8.15 14.85 5.62
CA PRO A 126 8.39 15.08 4.20
C PRO A 126 8.65 13.82 3.39
N GLY A 127 8.04 13.70 2.22
CA GLY A 127 8.06 12.52 1.36
C GLY A 127 8.83 12.69 0.05
N GLY A 128 8.65 11.71 -0.85
CA GLY A 128 9.42 11.54 -2.08
C GLY A 128 8.87 12.27 -3.32
N LEU A 129 7.76 13.00 -3.23
CA LEU A 129 7.30 13.88 -4.33
C LEU A 129 8.06 15.23 -4.26
N ALA A 130 9.39 15.15 -4.32
CA ALA A 130 10.32 16.28 -4.30
C ALA A 130 11.64 15.90 -5.00
N ASP A 131 12.43 16.91 -5.37
CA ASP A 131 13.76 16.69 -5.97
C ASP A 131 14.69 15.91 -5.03
N GLN A 132 14.51 16.03 -3.70
CA GLN A 132 15.30 15.31 -2.70
C GLN A 132 14.45 14.98 -1.46
N VAL A 133 14.78 13.87 -0.80
CA VAL A 133 14.17 13.43 0.47
C VAL A 133 15.21 12.78 1.38
N LEU A 134 15.14 13.08 2.68
CA LEU A 134 15.87 12.32 3.71
C LEU A 134 15.06 11.10 4.13
N SER A 135 15.73 9.96 4.23
CA SER A 135 15.14 8.71 4.68
C SER A 135 16.09 7.98 5.63
N PRO A 136 15.60 7.34 6.71
CA PRO A 136 16.42 6.41 7.45
C PRO A 136 16.90 5.27 6.54
N ALA A 137 18.19 4.99 6.54
CA ALA A 137 18.79 3.94 5.68
C ALA A 137 18.15 2.57 5.89
N ARG A 138 17.78 2.23 7.14
CA ARG A 138 17.18 0.93 7.51
C ARG A 138 15.82 0.63 6.90
N ILE A 139 15.13 1.63 6.33
CA ILE A 139 13.86 1.42 5.60
C ILE A 139 14.06 1.52 4.08
N CYS A 140 15.29 1.62 3.62
CA CYS A 140 15.64 1.67 2.21
C CYS A 140 16.16 0.30 1.77
N VAL A 141 15.65 -0.21 0.65
CA VAL A 141 16.06 -1.51 0.10
C VAL A 141 16.60 -1.30 -1.32
N PRO A 142 17.79 -1.82 -1.65
CA PRO A 142 18.31 -1.77 -3.00
C PRO A 142 17.37 -2.44 -4.01
N VAL A 143 17.19 -1.80 -5.15
CA VAL A 143 16.33 -2.29 -6.23
C VAL A 143 17.13 -3.22 -7.15
N PRO A 144 16.66 -4.46 -7.39
CA PRO A 144 17.27 -5.35 -8.37
C PRO A 144 17.30 -4.75 -9.79
N ASP A 145 18.29 -5.12 -10.59
CA ASP A 145 18.44 -4.59 -11.96
C ASP A 145 17.26 -4.96 -12.88
N GLU A 146 16.59 -6.07 -12.61
CA GLU A 146 15.44 -6.57 -13.33
C GLU A 146 14.17 -5.70 -13.13
N VAL A 147 14.11 -4.91 -12.05
CA VAL A 147 12.97 -4.05 -11.74
C VAL A 147 13.27 -2.62 -12.20
N ASN A 148 12.51 -2.10 -13.14
CA ASN A 148 12.63 -0.70 -13.55
C ASN A 148 12.04 0.26 -12.50
N ASP A 149 12.29 1.58 -12.63
CA ASP A 149 11.86 2.56 -11.63
C ASP A 149 10.34 2.67 -11.51
N VAL A 150 9.59 2.49 -12.60
CA VAL A 150 8.12 2.50 -12.57
C VAL A 150 7.59 1.34 -11.72
N GLY A 151 8.13 0.14 -11.92
CA GLY A 151 7.79 -1.02 -11.09
C GLY A 151 8.26 -0.84 -9.64
N ALA A 152 9.48 -0.36 -9.44
CA ALA A 152 10.06 -0.15 -8.12
C ALA A 152 9.26 0.85 -7.25
N ALA A 153 8.66 1.89 -7.86
CA ALA A 153 7.78 2.81 -7.15
C ALA A 153 6.53 2.10 -6.56
N MET A 154 6.17 0.92 -7.06
CA MET A 154 5.05 0.12 -6.58
C MET A 154 5.44 -0.88 -5.48
N ALA A 155 6.71 -0.95 -5.08
CA ALA A 155 7.18 -1.91 -4.07
C ALA A 155 6.52 -1.69 -2.71
N GLN A 156 6.33 -0.43 -2.29
CA GLN A 156 5.71 -0.10 -1.01
C GLN A 156 4.24 -0.57 -0.91
N PRO A 157 3.33 -0.25 -1.85
CA PRO A 157 1.95 -0.74 -1.79
C PRO A 157 1.87 -2.27 -1.97
N LEU A 158 2.75 -2.88 -2.75
CA LEU A 158 2.84 -4.34 -2.83
C LEU A 158 3.29 -4.95 -1.50
N ALA A 159 4.22 -4.31 -0.76
CA ALA A 159 4.61 -4.75 0.58
C ALA A 159 3.42 -4.70 1.57
N VAL A 160 2.51 -3.73 1.45
CA VAL A 160 1.25 -3.68 2.22
C VAL A 160 0.36 -4.89 1.90
N ALA A 161 0.23 -5.25 0.62
CA ALA A 161 -0.53 -6.43 0.19
C ALA A 161 0.10 -7.72 0.73
N ILE A 162 1.41 -7.88 0.61
CA ILE A 162 2.17 -9.02 1.15
C ILE A 162 1.96 -9.14 2.66
N HIS A 163 2.06 -8.03 3.40
CA HIS A 163 1.80 -8.02 4.84
C HIS A 163 0.38 -8.51 5.17
N ALA A 164 -0.62 -8.12 4.41
CA ALA A 164 -1.98 -8.59 4.61
C ALA A 164 -2.12 -10.11 4.34
N LEU A 165 -1.46 -10.63 3.31
CA LEU A 165 -1.40 -12.07 3.02
C LEU A 165 -0.72 -12.85 4.16
N ASP A 166 0.38 -12.32 4.72
CA ASP A 166 1.08 -12.92 5.87
C ASP A 166 0.20 -12.94 7.11
N ARG A 167 -0.50 -11.84 7.37
CA ARG A 167 -1.45 -11.72 8.48
C ARG A 167 -2.59 -12.74 8.35
N GLY A 168 -3.06 -12.98 7.13
CA GLY A 168 -4.06 -14.00 6.80
C GLY A 168 -3.49 -15.42 6.82
N GLY A 169 -2.18 -15.60 6.83
CA GLY A 169 -1.52 -16.91 6.72
C GLY A 169 -1.80 -17.57 5.37
N VAL A 170 -1.85 -16.78 4.30
CA VAL A 170 -2.06 -17.30 2.93
C VAL A 170 -0.89 -18.19 2.53
N ALA A 171 -1.19 -19.44 2.18
CA ALA A 171 -0.21 -20.48 1.89
C ALA A 171 -0.71 -21.36 0.71
N PRO A 172 0.16 -22.22 0.13
CA PRO A 172 -0.24 -23.13 -0.94
C PRO A 172 -1.41 -24.03 -0.55
N GLY A 173 -2.34 -24.22 -1.47
CA GLY A 173 -3.49 -25.13 -1.30
C GLY A 173 -4.69 -24.51 -0.57
N LEU A 174 -4.62 -23.27 -0.10
CA LEU A 174 -5.76 -22.57 0.50
C LEU A 174 -6.65 -21.93 -0.58
N THR A 175 -7.93 -21.81 -0.30
CA THR A 175 -8.85 -20.96 -1.06
C THR A 175 -8.86 -19.56 -0.47
N VAL A 176 -8.56 -18.57 -1.30
CA VAL A 176 -8.46 -17.14 -0.91
C VAL A 176 -9.47 -16.34 -1.70
N ALA A 177 -10.24 -15.49 -1.03
CA ALA A 177 -11.13 -14.51 -1.68
C ALA A 177 -10.69 -13.09 -1.33
N VAL A 178 -10.68 -12.18 -2.34
CA VAL A 178 -10.35 -10.76 -2.17
C VAL A 178 -11.57 -9.93 -2.54
N LEU A 179 -12.11 -9.17 -1.58
CA LEU A 179 -13.23 -8.27 -1.78
C LEU A 179 -12.72 -6.85 -2.05
N GLY A 180 -12.88 -6.39 -3.28
CA GLY A 180 -12.41 -5.09 -3.77
C GLY A 180 -11.05 -5.18 -4.46
N ILE A 181 -11.04 -4.98 -5.79
CA ILE A 181 -9.84 -5.00 -6.64
C ILE A 181 -9.42 -3.56 -6.97
N GLY A 182 -9.36 -2.73 -5.91
CA GLY A 182 -8.83 -1.37 -5.98
C GLY A 182 -7.30 -1.31 -5.95
N GLY A 183 -6.75 -0.17 -5.49
CA GLY A 183 -5.30 0.07 -5.48
C GLY A 183 -4.47 -1.00 -4.75
N ILE A 184 -4.97 -1.54 -3.62
CA ILE A 184 -4.31 -2.66 -2.91
C ILE A 184 -4.82 -4.02 -3.39
N GLY A 185 -6.10 -4.12 -3.81
CA GLY A 185 -6.70 -5.39 -4.22
C GLY A 185 -6.02 -6.04 -5.41
N GLY A 186 -5.60 -5.27 -6.41
CA GLY A 186 -4.80 -5.78 -7.53
C GLY A 186 -3.47 -6.37 -7.06
N PHE A 187 -2.76 -5.68 -6.17
CA PHE A 187 -1.52 -6.20 -5.57
C PHE A 187 -1.76 -7.45 -4.71
N LEU A 188 -2.89 -7.53 -3.99
CA LEU A 188 -3.28 -8.73 -3.23
C LEU A 188 -3.46 -9.93 -4.15
N ILE A 189 -4.19 -9.78 -5.26
CA ILE A 189 -4.37 -10.87 -6.24
C ILE A 189 -3.02 -11.29 -6.83
N GLY A 190 -2.22 -10.34 -7.34
CA GLY A 190 -0.93 -10.65 -7.95
C GLY A 190 0.05 -11.32 -6.97
N ALA A 191 0.16 -10.82 -5.75
CA ALA A 191 1.01 -11.45 -4.73
C ALA A 191 0.46 -12.80 -4.26
N ALA A 192 -0.87 -12.94 -4.08
CA ALA A 192 -1.47 -14.22 -3.68
C ALA A 192 -1.26 -15.31 -4.73
N SER A 193 -1.32 -14.97 -6.02
CA SER A 193 -1.10 -15.92 -7.11
C SER A 193 0.29 -16.57 -7.04
N THR A 194 1.31 -15.84 -6.58
CA THR A 194 2.68 -16.38 -6.41
C THR A 194 2.78 -17.40 -5.27
N ARG A 195 1.82 -17.41 -4.34
CA ARG A 195 1.76 -18.35 -3.20
C ARG A 195 1.05 -19.66 -3.51
N SER A 196 0.67 -19.90 -4.77
CA SER A 196 0.04 -21.14 -5.25
C SER A 196 -1.20 -21.53 -4.43
N PRO A 197 -2.20 -20.66 -4.25
CA PRO A 197 -3.46 -21.01 -3.63
C PRO A 197 -4.17 -22.10 -4.47
N GLN A 198 -5.08 -22.87 -3.86
CA GLN A 198 -5.93 -23.82 -4.59
C GLN A 198 -6.92 -23.06 -5.48
N SER A 199 -7.52 -22.01 -4.94
CA SER A 199 -8.40 -21.10 -5.66
C SER A 199 -8.17 -19.66 -5.19
N LEU A 200 -8.24 -18.71 -6.11
CA LEU A 200 -8.09 -17.28 -5.86
C LEU A 200 -9.30 -16.56 -6.46
N LEU A 201 -10.24 -16.15 -5.60
CA LEU A 201 -11.50 -15.55 -5.99
C LEU A 201 -11.41 -14.03 -5.87
N ALA A 202 -11.73 -13.32 -6.95
CA ALA A 202 -11.75 -11.86 -6.98
C ALA A 202 -13.18 -11.34 -7.01
N VAL A 203 -13.51 -10.35 -6.17
CA VAL A 203 -14.84 -9.75 -6.09
C VAL A 203 -14.75 -8.24 -6.28
N ASP A 204 -15.43 -7.69 -7.27
CA ASP A 204 -15.53 -6.23 -7.48
C ASP A 204 -16.85 -5.90 -8.20
N VAL A 205 -17.18 -4.62 -8.26
CA VAL A 205 -18.31 -4.08 -9.03
C VAL A 205 -17.90 -3.60 -10.42
N ASP A 206 -16.60 -3.47 -10.70
CA ASP A 206 -16.06 -2.98 -11.96
C ASP A 206 -15.54 -4.14 -12.83
N PRO A 207 -16.15 -4.40 -14.01
CA PRO A 207 -15.72 -5.48 -14.89
C PRO A 207 -14.27 -5.33 -15.38
N ASN A 208 -13.73 -4.11 -15.49
CA ASN A 208 -12.33 -3.93 -15.87
C ASN A 208 -11.38 -4.40 -14.76
N LYS A 209 -11.75 -4.18 -13.50
CA LYS A 209 -10.99 -4.68 -12.35
C LYS A 209 -11.08 -6.20 -12.21
N LEU A 210 -12.23 -6.79 -12.53
CA LEU A 210 -12.38 -8.24 -12.59
C LEU A 210 -11.53 -8.85 -13.70
N ALA A 211 -11.48 -8.21 -14.88
CA ALA A 211 -10.59 -8.62 -15.97
C ALA A 211 -9.11 -8.51 -15.57
N LEU A 212 -8.70 -7.42 -14.89
CA LEU A 212 -7.37 -7.27 -14.32
C LEU A 212 -7.06 -8.39 -13.32
N ALA A 213 -7.97 -8.69 -12.41
CA ALA A 213 -7.78 -9.77 -11.43
C ALA A 213 -7.53 -11.12 -12.12
N SER A 214 -8.27 -11.42 -13.19
CA SER A 214 -8.07 -12.63 -13.99
C SER A 214 -6.68 -12.66 -14.66
N ALA A 215 -6.21 -11.53 -15.19
CA ALA A 215 -4.86 -11.39 -15.77
C ALA A 215 -3.78 -11.59 -14.70
N LEU A 216 -4.02 -11.15 -13.47
CA LEU A 216 -3.14 -11.30 -12.31
C LEU A 216 -3.18 -12.70 -11.66
N GLY A 217 -4.01 -13.62 -12.15
CA GLY A 217 -4.05 -15.00 -11.70
C GLY A 217 -5.22 -15.39 -10.80
N ALA A 218 -6.28 -14.56 -10.71
CA ALA A 218 -7.52 -14.99 -10.08
C ALA A 218 -8.13 -16.17 -10.89
N THR A 219 -8.57 -17.22 -10.18
CA THR A 219 -9.22 -18.40 -10.80
C THR A 219 -10.67 -18.10 -11.17
N ASP A 220 -11.33 -17.26 -10.38
CA ASP A 220 -12.72 -16.85 -10.58
C ASP A 220 -12.89 -15.36 -10.28
N ALA A 221 -13.81 -14.74 -11.03
CA ALA A 221 -14.15 -13.32 -10.91
C ALA A 221 -15.66 -13.17 -10.68
N ILE A 222 -16.04 -12.59 -9.54
CA ILE A 222 -17.42 -12.45 -9.07
C ILE A 222 -17.84 -10.99 -9.21
N ASP A 223 -18.88 -10.72 -9.99
CA ASP A 223 -19.44 -9.37 -10.17
C ASP A 223 -20.49 -9.07 -9.10
N ALA A 224 -20.12 -8.32 -8.08
CA ALA A 224 -20.99 -7.99 -6.96
C ALA A 224 -22.22 -7.13 -7.31
N ARG A 225 -22.39 -6.70 -8.58
CA ARG A 225 -23.61 -6.02 -9.05
C ARG A 225 -24.69 -7.03 -9.43
N THR A 226 -24.32 -8.20 -9.86
CA THR A 226 -25.22 -9.23 -10.42
C THR A 226 -25.30 -10.46 -9.54
N ASP A 227 -24.25 -10.74 -8.77
CA ASP A 227 -24.11 -11.97 -7.99
C ASP A 227 -24.31 -11.68 -6.50
N ASP A 228 -24.90 -12.66 -5.80
CA ASP A 228 -24.80 -12.72 -4.35
C ASP A 228 -23.38 -13.23 -4.02
N VAL A 229 -22.54 -12.33 -3.50
CA VAL A 229 -21.12 -12.59 -3.24
C VAL A 229 -20.92 -13.80 -2.32
N VAL A 230 -21.73 -13.92 -1.25
CA VAL A 230 -21.62 -15.03 -0.31
C VAL A 230 -22.00 -16.34 -0.99
N ALA A 231 -23.13 -16.35 -1.70
CA ALA A 231 -23.58 -17.55 -2.42
C ALA A 231 -22.58 -17.99 -3.49
N ALA A 232 -22.00 -17.05 -4.26
CA ALA A 232 -21.00 -17.34 -5.28
C ALA A 232 -19.70 -17.93 -4.71
N ILE A 233 -19.21 -17.39 -3.58
CA ILE A 233 -18.02 -17.95 -2.91
C ILE A 233 -18.34 -19.32 -2.33
N LEU A 234 -19.50 -19.52 -1.72
CA LEU A 234 -19.92 -20.83 -1.21
C LEU A 234 -20.05 -21.85 -2.37
N GLU A 235 -20.62 -21.48 -3.51
CA GLU A 235 -20.69 -22.35 -4.69
C GLU A 235 -19.30 -22.75 -5.19
N ALA A 236 -18.38 -21.79 -5.32
CA ALA A 236 -16.99 -22.04 -5.74
C ALA A 236 -16.20 -22.91 -4.74
N THR A 237 -16.69 -23.07 -3.52
CA THR A 237 -16.05 -23.82 -2.42
C THR A 237 -16.89 -25.00 -1.94
N GLU A 238 -17.79 -25.52 -2.75
CA GLU A 238 -18.66 -26.68 -2.44
C GLU A 238 -19.48 -26.51 -1.14
N GLY A 239 -19.79 -25.26 -0.77
CA GLY A 239 -20.55 -24.90 0.42
C GLY A 239 -19.71 -24.64 1.68
N GLU A 240 -18.41 -24.86 1.66
CA GLU A 240 -17.53 -24.69 2.83
C GLU A 240 -17.19 -23.21 3.14
N GLY A 241 -17.03 -22.38 2.14
CA GLY A 241 -16.49 -21.02 2.23
C GLY A 241 -14.96 -20.96 2.04
N ALA A 242 -14.42 -19.77 1.85
CA ALA A 242 -12.99 -19.57 1.64
C ALA A 242 -12.19 -19.72 2.95
N ASP A 243 -10.95 -20.24 2.86
CA ASP A 243 -10.02 -20.33 4.00
C ASP A 243 -9.64 -18.96 4.54
N VAL A 244 -9.42 -18.01 3.62
CA VAL A 244 -9.06 -16.62 3.94
C VAL A 244 -9.87 -15.69 3.05
N VAL A 245 -10.59 -14.77 3.65
CA VAL A 245 -11.26 -13.66 2.93
C VAL A 245 -10.60 -12.36 3.30
N ILE A 246 -10.14 -11.60 2.30
CA ILE A 246 -9.46 -10.32 2.50
C ILE A 246 -10.39 -9.19 2.06
N GLU A 247 -10.79 -8.35 2.99
CA GLU A 247 -11.58 -7.15 2.75
C GLU A 247 -10.66 -5.97 2.43
N ALA A 248 -10.65 -5.52 1.17
CA ALA A 248 -9.79 -4.44 0.67
C ALA A 248 -10.57 -3.31 -0.02
N SER A 249 -11.90 -3.32 0.08
CA SER A 249 -12.78 -2.35 -0.59
C SER A 249 -13.08 -1.10 0.24
N GLY A 250 -13.09 -1.22 1.58
CA GLY A 250 -13.60 -0.20 2.48
C GLY A 250 -15.12 -0.01 2.44
N VAL A 251 -15.87 -0.88 1.76
CA VAL A 251 -17.34 -0.84 1.71
C VAL A 251 -17.93 -1.30 3.04
N LYS A 252 -18.81 -0.48 3.62
CA LYS A 252 -19.35 -0.64 4.99
C LYS A 252 -20.00 -2.01 5.27
N SER A 253 -20.60 -2.67 4.28
CA SER A 253 -21.22 -4.00 4.43
C SER A 253 -20.21 -5.16 4.36
N ASN A 254 -19.06 -4.94 3.73
CA ASN A 254 -18.15 -6.02 3.35
C ASN A 254 -17.47 -6.75 4.50
N PRO A 255 -17.23 -6.18 5.69
CA PRO A 255 -16.77 -6.98 6.83
C PRO A 255 -17.72 -8.12 7.21
N SER A 256 -19.05 -7.89 7.22
CA SER A 256 -20.03 -8.96 7.46
C SER A 256 -20.12 -9.93 6.28
N THR A 257 -20.09 -9.43 5.03
CA THR A 257 -20.02 -10.29 3.84
C THR A 257 -18.80 -11.21 3.89
N ALA A 258 -17.62 -10.69 4.26
CA ALA A 258 -16.41 -11.47 4.42
C ALA A 258 -16.56 -12.58 5.48
N ILE A 259 -17.16 -12.27 6.64
CA ILE A 259 -17.44 -13.28 7.66
C ILE A 259 -18.30 -14.39 7.09
N HIS A 260 -19.42 -14.07 6.45
CA HIS A 260 -20.36 -15.07 5.92
C HIS A 260 -19.76 -15.93 4.80
N ALA A 261 -18.82 -15.37 4.01
CA ALA A 261 -18.14 -16.06 2.92
C ALA A 261 -16.94 -16.93 3.39
N THR A 262 -16.51 -16.77 4.65
CA THR A 262 -15.37 -17.51 5.22
C THR A 262 -15.83 -18.85 5.77
N LYS A 263 -15.03 -19.89 5.62
CA LYS A 263 -15.30 -21.21 6.21
C LYS A 263 -15.22 -21.19 7.75
N ARG A 264 -15.76 -22.24 8.41
CA ARG A 264 -15.56 -22.45 9.86
C ARG A 264 -14.09 -22.58 10.21
N GLY A 265 -13.62 -21.85 11.23
CA GLY A 265 -12.20 -21.78 11.61
C GLY A 265 -11.32 -21.05 10.60
N GLY A 266 -11.91 -20.37 9.61
CA GLY A 266 -11.20 -19.55 8.62
C GLY A 266 -10.87 -18.15 9.14
N ARG A 267 -10.35 -17.30 8.25
CA ARG A 267 -9.84 -15.98 8.61
C ARG A 267 -10.38 -14.89 7.71
N VAL A 268 -10.79 -13.78 8.32
CA VAL A 268 -11.09 -12.51 7.63
C VAL A 268 -9.98 -11.52 7.92
N VAL A 269 -9.34 -10.98 6.88
CA VAL A 269 -8.31 -9.94 6.99
C VAL A 269 -8.92 -8.61 6.56
N ILE A 270 -8.93 -7.63 7.45
CA ILE A 270 -9.43 -6.27 7.18
C ILE A 270 -8.27 -5.37 6.78
N VAL A 271 -8.27 -4.93 5.53
CA VAL A 271 -7.29 -4.01 4.92
C VAL A 271 -7.95 -2.67 4.60
N GLY A 272 -9.18 -2.71 4.07
CA GLY A 272 -9.93 -1.52 3.69
C GLY A 272 -10.27 -0.65 4.90
N LEU A 273 -9.95 0.65 4.81
CA LEU A 273 -10.32 1.61 5.84
C LEU A 273 -11.77 2.05 5.65
N GLN A 274 -12.54 1.96 6.73
CA GLN A 274 -13.94 2.35 6.76
C GLN A 274 -14.06 3.80 7.26
N ALA A 275 -14.78 4.65 6.53
CA ALA A 275 -15.01 6.04 6.97
C ALA A 275 -15.84 6.12 8.26
N ASP A 276 -16.83 5.23 8.39
CA ASP A 276 -17.66 5.08 9.59
C ASP A 276 -17.51 3.68 10.16
N PRO A 277 -17.74 3.47 11.46
CA PRO A 277 -17.77 2.13 12.04
C PRO A 277 -18.75 1.20 11.29
N PRO A 278 -18.27 0.08 10.71
CA PRO A 278 -19.12 -0.85 9.98
C PRO A 278 -19.94 -1.71 10.94
N PRO A 279 -21.12 -2.18 10.53
CA PRO A 279 -21.77 -3.30 11.21
C PRO A 279 -20.94 -4.58 10.97
N VAL A 280 -20.65 -5.33 12.02
CA VAL A 280 -19.90 -6.60 11.94
C VAL A 280 -20.70 -7.69 12.64
N ASP A 281 -20.99 -8.79 11.93
CA ASP A 281 -21.72 -9.95 12.48
C ASP A 281 -20.80 -10.81 13.37
N ILE A 282 -20.56 -10.31 14.58
CA ILE A 282 -19.73 -11.00 15.58
C ILE A 282 -20.40 -12.29 16.08
N PHE A 283 -21.75 -12.35 16.04
CA PHE A 283 -22.47 -13.56 16.46
C PHE A 283 -22.15 -14.75 15.54
N ASP A 284 -22.24 -14.54 14.21
CA ASP A 284 -21.91 -15.57 13.24
C ASP A 284 -20.42 -15.93 13.28
N ALA A 285 -19.54 -14.94 13.38
CA ALA A 285 -18.10 -15.15 13.52
C ALA A 285 -17.78 -16.03 14.74
N ALA A 286 -18.38 -15.75 15.89
CA ALA A 286 -18.16 -16.51 17.12
C ALA A 286 -18.67 -17.97 17.02
N LEU A 287 -19.85 -18.19 16.42
CA LEU A 287 -20.41 -19.53 16.25
C LEU A 287 -19.63 -20.43 15.29
N ARG A 288 -18.81 -19.82 14.43
CA ARG A 288 -17.99 -20.52 13.44
C ARG A 288 -16.50 -20.43 13.70
N GLU A 289 -16.10 -19.81 14.83
CA GLU A 289 -14.68 -19.57 15.20
C GLU A 289 -13.90 -18.88 14.07
N VAL A 290 -14.50 -17.86 13.42
CA VAL A 290 -13.84 -17.09 12.38
C VAL A 290 -12.94 -16.05 13.02
N ASP A 291 -11.64 -16.08 12.68
CA ASP A 291 -10.67 -15.08 13.11
C ASP A 291 -10.85 -13.75 12.38
N LEU A 292 -11.03 -12.64 13.11
CA LEU A 292 -11.02 -11.30 12.55
C LEU A 292 -9.67 -10.64 12.76
N ILE A 293 -8.94 -10.41 11.68
CA ILE A 293 -7.56 -9.94 11.71
C ILE A 293 -7.47 -8.56 11.05
N ALA A 294 -7.15 -7.53 11.82
CA ALA A 294 -6.82 -6.22 11.26
C ALA A 294 -5.35 -6.16 10.82
N THR A 295 -5.07 -5.36 9.80
CA THR A 295 -3.72 -5.11 9.30
C THR A 295 -3.52 -3.61 9.07
N VAL A 296 -2.28 -3.16 9.18
CA VAL A 296 -1.89 -1.76 8.90
C VAL A 296 -0.45 -1.72 8.38
N ALA A 297 -0.23 -0.91 7.36
CA ALA A 297 1.09 -0.70 6.76
C ALA A 297 1.78 -2.04 6.38
N HIS A 298 3.09 -2.12 6.57
CA HIS A 298 3.90 -3.30 6.31
C HIS A 298 5.14 -3.29 7.21
N ILE A 299 5.89 -4.38 7.23
CA ILE A 299 7.18 -4.48 7.90
C ILE A 299 8.28 -4.31 6.85
N CYS A 300 9.03 -3.19 6.92
CA CYS A 300 10.03 -2.86 5.90
C CYS A 300 11.05 -3.97 5.69
N ASP A 301 11.58 -4.54 6.77
CA ASP A 301 12.68 -5.52 6.74
C ASP A 301 12.31 -6.83 6.03
N SER A 302 11.03 -7.22 6.02
CA SER A 302 10.57 -8.48 5.42
C SER A 302 9.73 -8.27 4.15
N ASN A 303 8.72 -7.39 4.23
CA ASN A 303 7.75 -7.30 3.14
C ASN A 303 8.26 -6.49 1.94
N LEU A 304 9.17 -5.52 2.16
CA LEU A 304 9.70 -4.71 1.06
C LEU A 304 10.66 -5.50 0.16
N PRO A 305 11.64 -6.28 0.69
CA PRO A 305 12.44 -7.19 -0.14
C PRO A 305 11.58 -8.21 -0.90
N GLU A 306 10.57 -8.83 -0.24
CA GLU A 306 9.66 -9.77 -0.91
C GLU A 306 8.88 -9.09 -2.03
N SER A 307 8.46 -7.83 -1.86
CA SER A 307 7.78 -7.09 -2.91
C SER A 307 8.65 -6.87 -4.15
N LEU A 308 9.92 -6.53 -3.97
CA LEU A 308 10.87 -6.41 -5.07
C LEU A 308 11.12 -7.75 -5.76
N ASP A 309 11.17 -8.85 -5.02
CA ASP A 309 11.31 -10.19 -5.56
C ASP A 309 10.09 -10.60 -6.41
N VAL A 310 8.87 -10.27 -5.98
CA VAL A 310 7.65 -10.48 -6.76
C VAL A 310 7.67 -9.62 -8.04
N LEU A 311 8.04 -8.34 -7.94
CA LEU A 311 8.12 -7.44 -9.09
C LEU A 311 9.17 -7.89 -10.11
N ALA A 312 10.29 -8.47 -9.66
CA ALA A 312 11.34 -8.98 -10.54
C ALA A 312 10.94 -10.26 -11.29
N LYS A 313 10.00 -11.05 -10.73
CA LYS A 313 9.62 -12.38 -11.26
C LYS A 313 8.27 -12.39 -11.99
N THR A 314 7.53 -11.30 -11.98
CA THR A 314 6.17 -11.23 -12.54
C THR A 314 5.96 -9.97 -13.38
N GLU A 315 4.91 -9.97 -14.20
CA GLU A 315 4.46 -8.78 -14.95
C GLU A 315 3.51 -7.88 -14.12
N LEU A 316 3.41 -8.11 -12.82
CA LEU A 316 2.45 -7.43 -11.93
C LEU A 316 2.47 -5.90 -12.08
N ALA A 317 3.67 -5.31 -12.11
CA ALA A 317 3.79 -3.85 -12.24
C ALA A 317 3.19 -3.33 -13.55
N GLY A 318 3.41 -4.04 -14.66
CA GLY A 318 2.84 -3.68 -15.97
C GLY A 318 1.32 -3.79 -16.01
N GLU A 319 0.78 -4.85 -15.40
CA GLU A 319 -0.66 -5.12 -15.39
C GLU A 319 -1.45 -4.11 -14.52
N VAL A 320 -0.89 -3.70 -13.36
CA VAL A 320 -1.58 -2.76 -12.46
C VAL A 320 -1.33 -1.29 -12.82
N LEU A 321 -0.35 -1.00 -13.68
CA LEU A 321 0.00 0.36 -14.09
C LEU A 321 -1.17 1.01 -14.83
N GLY A 322 -1.59 2.17 -14.37
CA GLY A 322 -2.54 3.02 -15.09
C GLY A 322 -1.81 3.93 -16.06
N GLU A 323 -1.09 4.90 -15.52
CA GLU A 323 -0.38 5.90 -16.31
C GLU A 323 0.86 6.43 -15.58
N VAL A 324 1.86 6.86 -16.35
CA VAL A 324 3.02 7.62 -15.85
C VAL A 324 2.84 9.08 -16.25
N VAL A 325 2.81 9.98 -15.28
CA VAL A 325 2.57 11.40 -15.50
C VAL A 325 3.75 12.24 -14.98
N PRO A 326 4.10 13.39 -15.60
CA PRO A 326 5.12 14.27 -15.07
C PRO A 326 4.62 14.94 -13.78
N MET A 327 5.54 15.23 -12.85
CA MET A 327 5.23 15.89 -11.57
C MET A 327 4.45 17.21 -11.74
N THR A 328 4.69 17.95 -12.83
CA THR A 328 3.98 19.20 -13.15
C THR A 328 2.48 19.01 -13.38
N ARG A 329 2.03 17.77 -13.65
CA ARG A 329 0.63 17.41 -13.85
C ARG A 329 0.06 16.47 -12.76
N LEU A 330 0.79 16.36 -11.65
CA LEU A 330 0.45 15.49 -10.52
C LEU A 330 -1.02 15.59 -10.09
N VAL A 331 -1.51 16.83 -9.89
CA VAL A 331 -2.88 17.02 -9.36
C VAL A 331 -3.92 16.70 -10.43
N GLU A 332 -3.75 17.20 -11.64
CA GLU A 332 -4.75 17.10 -12.72
C GLU A 332 -4.87 15.69 -13.28
N ASP A 333 -3.72 14.98 -13.42
CA ASP A 333 -3.67 13.71 -14.13
C ASP A 333 -3.52 12.49 -13.18
N ALA A 334 -3.16 12.69 -11.90
CA ALA A 334 -3.01 11.57 -10.97
C ALA A 334 -3.90 11.69 -9.72
N ILE A 335 -3.72 12.72 -8.87
CA ILE A 335 -4.42 12.80 -7.58
C ILE A 335 -5.93 13.00 -7.75
N ALA A 336 -6.36 13.99 -8.55
CA ALA A 336 -7.77 14.30 -8.73
C ALA A 336 -8.53 13.15 -9.44
N PRO A 337 -8.03 12.55 -10.54
CA PRO A 337 -8.66 11.36 -11.12
C PRO A 337 -8.78 10.19 -10.15
N LEU A 338 -7.76 9.97 -9.30
CA LEU A 338 -7.82 8.90 -8.29
C LEU A 338 -8.87 9.21 -7.21
N ALA A 339 -8.94 10.47 -6.75
CA ALA A 339 -9.94 10.93 -5.77
C ALA A 339 -11.37 10.80 -6.28
N GLU A 340 -11.58 10.96 -7.58
CA GLU A 340 -12.88 10.85 -8.25
C GLU A 340 -13.20 9.42 -8.72
N GLY A 341 -12.34 8.44 -8.45
CA GLY A 341 -12.51 7.04 -8.87
C GLY A 341 -12.39 6.81 -10.38
N ARG A 342 -11.73 7.71 -11.10
CA ARG A 342 -11.55 7.69 -12.57
C ARG A 342 -10.16 7.23 -13.01
N ALA A 343 -9.23 6.99 -12.07
CA ALA A 343 -7.88 6.55 -12.40
C ALA A 343 -7.93 5.15 -13.07
N PRO A 344 -7.22 4.96 -14.20
CA PRO A 344 -7.26 3.70 -14.97
C PRO A 344 -6.52 2.55 -14.28
N GLY A 345 -5.71 2.82 -13.28
CA GLY A 345 -4.89 1.88 -12.53
C GLY A 345 -4.01 2.59 -11.53
N LYS A 346 -2.87 2.01 -11.19
CA LYS A 346 -1.88 2.64 -10.31
C LYS A 346 -1.20 3.80 -11.05
N MET A 347 -1.35 4.99 -10.52
CA MET A 347 -0.73 6.21 -11.09
C MET A 347 0.70 6.33 -10.60
N VAL A 348 1.63 6.59 -11.51
CA VAL A 348 3.05 6.82 -11.20
C VAL A 348 3.46 8.20 -11.71
N VAL A 349 4.26 8.90 -10.94
CA VAL A 349 4.72 10.26 -11.22
C VAL A 349 6.21 10.23 -11.49
N GLU A 350 6.61 10.80 -12.63
CA GLU A 350 8.01 11.08 -12.92
C GLU A 350 8.42 12.35 -12.16
N VAL A 351 9.26 12.18 -11.12
CA VAL A 351 9.67 13.26 -10.22
C VAL A 351 10.84 14.04 -10.81
N ALA A 352 11.79 13.35 -11.43
CA ALA A 352 13.05 13.89 -11.93
C ALA A 352 12.96 14.59 -13.32
N ALA A 353 11.74 14.94 -13.80
CA ALA A 353 11.53 15.55 -15.10
C ALA A 353 11.67 17.10 -15.08
#